data_fd285fd56c598d6574e243928ebf2af2
#
_entry.id   fd285fd56c598d6574e243928ebf2af2
#
_cell.length_a   1.000
_cell.length_b   1.000
_cell.length_c   1.000
_cell.angle_alpha   90.00
_cell.angle_beta   90.00
_cell.angle_gamma   90.00
#
_symmetry.space_group_name_H-M   'P 1'
#
loop_
_entity.id
_entity.type
_entity.pdbx_description
1 polymer ?
#
loop_
_entity_poly.entity_id
_entity_poly.type
_entity_poly.pdbx_seq_one_letter_code
_entity_poly.pdbx_strand_id
1 'polypeptide(L)'
;MKSHSFLTFTLLSSLFTLSAFAQQRATEGSASLSKPNILCIISEDNSSYLGCYGDKNANTPNIDTLAARGLRYTNCFANAPVCAPARCTLLLGLHASSAGTHNMRSNYKVSSQLTPFHHPLKKAGYFVTGSKGDYNNSTHLTKNLWDGNSGKGEHLKRPDKKKPFFAVYNIGESHESRIFGFHPRFKKQMDYAVKDLKHPLTIPPYQIDNQATRDDWGKLYSSIDNMDKSIGRILKQLKKSGQADNTIVFYISDHGGIMIRSKRYLYDSGTRVPFIASFPEKWKHLAPAGYQPGATSERLVDFTDLTKTLLHLCEADLPATYSGKTFAGTSPEAPQEKVLLFSGRFDEAQDHSRGLTDGRFKYIRNYEPDRRAHQLLQYPFGQDAQVAHYHAYVKGETNEAQSAIFNCHIPEEFYDTQSDPHEVSNLINSAEYQNLITDFRQSLDQTLLGTHDLGFIPEPLMESIDKSSPESTIYDWAREAGNYPLKEIIALANLASSQNPANIPTLQKELGNKNPVMRYWAALGLRVLREKAAPAQEALQKASTDPDASVRITAHMALGNISKPDQHAVALLKEAS
;
A
#
# COMPACT_ATOMS: atom_id res chain seq x y z
N MET A 1 -20.35 16.13 -91.89
CA MET A 1 -21.53 15.23 -91.76
C MET A 1 -21.09 13.96 -91.09
N LYS A 2 -21.74 13.62 -90.00
CA LYS A 2 -21.71 12.31 -89.26
C LYS A 2 -20.38 11.93 -88.61
N SER A 3 -20.36 11.98 -87.31
CA SER A 3 -20.22 10.97 -86.25
C SER A 3 -19.29 11.46 -85.11
N HIS A 4 -19.89 11.89 -84.09
CA HIS A 4 -19.29 11.88 -82.73
C HIS A 4 -20.44 11.80 -81.74
N SER A 5 -20.79 10.60 -81.38
CA SER A 5 -21.67 10.31 -80.24
C SER A 5 -21.58 8.83 -79.90
N PHE A 6 -20.49 8.36 -79.29
CA PHE A 6 -20.51 7.01 -78.69
C PHE A 6 -19.36 6.78 -77.67
N LEU A 7 -18.87 7.82 -77.00
CA LEU A 7 -17.77 7.60 -76.02
C LEU A 7 -18.04 8.16 -74.60
N THR A 8 -19.25 8.62 -74.32
CA THR A 8 -19.51 9.26 -73.02
C THR A 8 -20.38 8.42 -72.06
N PHE A 9 -20.82 7.24 -72.46
CA PHE A 9 -21.71 6.41 -71.58
C PHE A 9 -21.01 5.27 -70.84
N THR A 10 -19.75 4.96 -71.14
CA THR A 10 -19.02 3.85 -70.50
C THR A 10 -18.13 4.27 -69.32
N LEU A 11 -17.90 5.57 -69.11
CA LEU A 11 -17.12 6.06 -67.98
C LEU A 11 -17.93 6.36 -66.70
N LEU A 12 -19.26 6.52 -66.83
CA LEU A 12 -20.12 6.76 -65.65
C LEU A 12 -20.51 5.46 -64.90
N SER A 13 -20.49 4.31 -65.56
CA SER A 13 -20.85 3.02 -64.89
C SER A 13 -19.67 2.43 -64.08
N SER A 14 -18.43 2.80 -64.43
CA SER A 14 -17.24 2.34 -63.65
C SER A 14 -16.97 3.14 -62.36
N LEU A 15 -17.46 4.39 -62.29
CA LEU A 15 -17.34 5.19 -61.04
C LEU A 15 -18.39 4.84 -59.99
N PHE A 16 -19.58 4.35 -60.39
CA PHE A 16 -20.59 3.87 -59.41
C PHE A 16 -20.26 2.51 -58.79
N THR A 17 -19.57 1.62 -59.48
CA THR A 17 -19.14 0.34 -58.95
C THR A 17 -17.92 0.45 -58.00
N LEU A 18 -17.01 1.42 -58.21
CA LEU A 18 -15.90 1.66 -57.27
C LEU A 18 -16.34 2.33 -55.95
N SER A 19 -17.39 3.21 -56.00
CA SER A 19 -17.91 3.81 -54.76
C SER A 19 -18.71 2.81 -53.91
N ALA A 20 -19.43 1.85 -54.52
CA ALA A 20 -20.14 0.80 -53.83
C ALA A 20 -19.18 -0.20 -53.16
N PHE A 21 -18.05 -0.57 -53.80
CA PHE A 21 -16.99 -1.40 -53.22
C PHE A 21 -16.21 -0.69 -52.13
N ALA A 22 -16.01 0.63 -52.20
CA ALA A 22 -15.37 1.42 -51.17
C ALA A 22 -16.30 1.59 -49.93
N GLN A 23 -17.59 1.73 -50.13
CA GLN A 23 -18.59 1.85 -49.08
C GLN A 23 -18.89 0.50 -48.41
N GLN A 24 -18.79 -0.62 -49.15
CA GLN A 24 -18.91 -1.98 -48.59
C GLN A 24 -17.67 -2.41 -47.78
N ARG A 25 -16.45 -1.93 -48.12
CA ARG A 25 -15.25 -2.10 -47.31
C ARG A 25 -15.21 -1.20 -46.07
N ALA A 26 -15.95 -0.09 -46.05
CA ALA A 26 -16.04 0.79 -44.87
C ALA A 26 -17.05 0.29 -43.83
N THR A 27 -17.90 -0.69 -44.17
CA THR A 27 -18.85 -1.33 -43.23
C THR A 27 -18.45 -2.74 -42.77
N GLU A 28 -17.42 -3.31 -43.38
CA GLU A 28 -16.79 -4.57 -42.89
C GLU A 28 -15.56 -4.23 -42.06
N GLY A 29 -15.74 -4.09 -40.74
CA GLY A 29 -14.64 -4.26 -39.85
C GLY A 29 -14.27 -3.16 -38.89
N SER A 30 -15.21 -2.64 -38.15
CA SER A 30 -14.94 -2.48 -36.73
C SER A 30 -15.25 -3.82 -36.05
N ALA A 31 -14.47 -4.85 -36.33
CA ALA A 31 -14.36 -5.96 -35.40
C ALA A 31 -13.90 -5.30 -34.09
N SER A 32 -14.81 -5.13 -33.15
CA SER A 32 -14.50 -4.77 -31.75
C SER A 32 -13.33 -5.66 -31.34
N LEU A 33 -12.11 -5.08 -31.27
CA LEU A 33 -10.94 -5.79 -30.78
C LEU A 33 -11.36 -6.45 -29.48
N SER A 34 -11.37 -7.76 -29.44
CA SER A 34 -11.83 -8.49 -28.25
C SER A 34 -10.89 -8.10 -27.11
N LYS A 35 -11.43 -7.53 -26.02
CA LYS A 35 -10.65 -7.15 -24.83
C LYS A 35 -10.32 -8.39 -23.98
N PRO A 36 -9.17 -8.44 -23.27
CA PRO A 36 -8.85 -9.52 -22.37
C PRO A 36 -9.80 -9.59 -21.18
N ASN A 37 -10.10 -10.76 -20.68
CA ASN A 37 -10.56 -10.88 -19.31
C ASN A 37 -9.39 -10.66 -18.37
N ILE A 38 -9.64 -10.07 -17.19
CA ILE A 38 -8.65 -9.89 -16.14
C ILE A 38 -9.09 -10.66 -14.89
N LEU A 39 -8.17 -11.43 -14.32
CA LEU A 39 -8.33 -12.10 -13.04
C LEU A 39 -7.22 -11.63 -12.09
N CYS A 40 -7.58 -10.87 -11.07
CA CYS A 40 -6.68 -10.48 -9.99
C CYS A 40 -6.92 -11.36 -8.77
N ILE A 41 -5.89 -12.04 -8.29
CA ILE A 41 -5.90 -12.86 -7.07
C ILE A 41 -5.01 -12.14 -6.06
N ILE A 42 -5.61 -11.67 -4.97
CA ILE A 42 -4.92 -10.92 -3.91
C ILE A 42 -4.94 -11.76 -2.64
N SER A 43 -3.77 -12.28 -2.22
CA SER A 43 -3.63 -12.90 -0.90
C SER A 43 -3.53 -11.82 0.18
N GLU A 44 -3.98 -12.12 1.39
CA GLU A 44 -3.81 -11.25 2.54
C GLU A 44 -2.51 -11.59 3.28
N ASP A 45 -1.80 -10.56 3.76
CA ASP A 45 -0.70 -10.64 4.73
C ASP A 45 0.42 -11.61 4.31
N ASN A 46 0.81 -11.67 3.04
CA ASN A 46 1.77 -12.65 2.57
C ASN A 46 3.00 -12.02 1.92
N SER A 47 4.18 -12.28 2.49
CA SER A 47 5.47 -11.97 1.85
C SER A 47 5.85 -13.06 0.84
N SER A 48 7.10 -13.03 0.36
CA SER A 48 7.60 -13.97 -0.65
C SER A 48 7.87 -15.40 -0.11
N TYR A 49 7.09 -15.87 0.87
CA TYR A 49 7.16 -17.24 1.42
C TYR A 49 6.46 -18.24 0.47
N LEU A 50 6.98 -18.36 -0.76
CA LEU A 50 6.44 -19.17 -1.84
C LEU A 50 7.55 -19.97 -2.50
N GLY A 51 7.24 -21.19 -2.97
CA GLY A 51 8.23 -22.06 -3.64
C GLY A 51 8.90 -21.38 -4.84
N CYS A 52 8.12 -20.70 -5.68
CA CYS A 52 8.66 -19.96 -6.84
C CYS A 52 9.53 -18.76 -6.47
N TYR A 53 9.53 -18.29 -5.23
CA TYR A 53 10.46 -17.29 -4.70
C TYR A 53 11.64 -17.90 -3.93
N GLY A 54 11.78 -19.24 -3.94
CA GLY A 54 12.90 -19.95 -3.35
C GLY A 54 12.70 -20.44 -1.92
N ASP A 55 11.53 -20.26 -1.33
CA ASP A 55 11.22 -20.77 -0.01
C ASP A 55 11.01 -22.30 -0.07
N LYS A 56 11.89 -23.05 0.60
CA LYS A 56 11.90 -24.52 0.58
C LYS A 56 10.83 -25.16 1.49
N ASN A 57 10.31 -24.42 2.46
CA ASN A 57 9.27 -24.88 3.38
C ASN A 57 7.86 -24.58 2.86
N ALA A 58 7.71 -23.63 1.93
CA ALA A 58 6.44 -23.33 1.29
C ALA A 58 6.04 -24.43 0.30
N ASN A 59 4.81 -24.93 0.42
CA ASN A 59 4.23 -25.91 -0.50
C ASN A 59 3.15 -25.23 -1.35
N THR A 60 3.56 -24.57 -2.43
CA THR A 60 2.72 -23.69 -3.25
C THR A 60 2.64 -24.12 -4.73
N PRO A 61 2.31 -25.40 -5.04
CA PRO A 61 2.38 -25.93 -6.39
C PRO A 61 1.48 -25.23 -7.40
N ASN A 62 0.35 -24.64 -6.97
CA ASN A 62 -0.57 -23.93 -7.86
C ASN A 62 -0.03 -22.55 -8.23
N ILE A 63 0.53 -21.81 -7.26
CA ILE A 63 1.20 -20.51 -7.49
C ILE A 63 2.49 -20.74 -8.28
N ASP A 64 3.26 -21.77 -7.97
CA ASP A 64 4.50 -22.14 -8.68
C ASP A 64 4.21 -22.46 -10.16
N THR A 65 3.10 -23.17 -10.42
CA THR A 65 2.63 -23.43 -11.80
C THR A 65 2.21 -22.13 -12.50
N LEU A 66 1.59 -21.18 -11.80
CA LEU A 66 1.27 -19.87 -12.37
C LEU A 66 2.55 -19.08 -12.69
N ALA A 67 3.53 -19.10 -11.80
CA ALA A 67 4.83 -18.45 -12.00
C ALA A 67 5.60 -19.08 -13.18
N ALA A 68 5.58 -20.40 -13.33
CA ALA A 68 6.26 -21.10 -14.42
C ALA A 68 5.74 -20.72 -15.82
N ARG A 69 4.51 -20.22 -15.93
CA ARG A 69 3.92 -19.72 -17.19
C ARG A 69 3.74 -18.21 -17.24
N GLY A 70 4.14 -17.51 -16.18
CA GLY A 70 4.05 -16.06 -16.05
C GLY A 70 5.41 -15.40 -15.90
N LEU A 71 5.41 -14.11 -15.65
CA LEU A 71 6.57 -13.30 -15.26
C LEU A 71 6.46 -13.01 -13.77
N ARG A 72 7.51 -13.31 -13.01
CA ARG A 72 7.61 -13.04 -11.57
C ARG A 72 8.40 -11.77 -11.33
N TYR A 73 7.86 -10.87 -10.51
CA TYR A 73 8.53 -9.64 -10.10
C TYR A 73 9.19 -9.83 -8.74
N THR A 74 10.44 -9.36 -8.60
CA THR A 74 11.19 -9.38 -7.33
C THR A 74 11.11 -8.06 -6.56
N ASN A 75 10.80 -6.96 -7.26
CA ASN A 75 10.73 -5.60 -6.72
C ASN A 75 9.31 -5.03 -6.83
N CYS A 76 8.33 -5.73 -6.22
CA CYS A 76 6.99 -5.20 -6.08
C CYS A 76 6.73 -4.81 -4.63
N PHE A 77 6.19 -3.59 -4.42
CA PHE A 77 5.99 -3.03 -3.09
C PHE A 77 4.55 -2.57 -2.88
N ALA A 78 3.99 -2.97 -1.74
CA ALA A 78 2.82 -2.33 -1.17
C ALA A 78 3.25 -0.99 -0.56
N ASN A 79 2.57 0.11 -0.91
CA ASN A 79 2.93 1.45 -0.42
C ASN A 79 2.68 1.61 1.09
N ALA A 80 1.75 0.84 1.65
CA ALA A 80 1.47 0.78 3.08
C ALA A 80 1.46 -0.69 3.56
N PRO A 81 2.12 -1.03 4.68
CA PRO A 81 2.21 -2.39 5.19
C PRO A 81 0.97 -2.80 6.02
N VAL A 82 -0.24 -2.45 5.57
CA VAL A 82 -1.50 -2.81 6.22
C VAL A 82 -2.68 -2.79 5.23
N CYS A 83 -3.65 -3.68 5.43
CA CYS A 83 -4.71 -4.00 4.47
C CYS A 83 -5.44 -2.78 3.90
N ALA A 84 -6.16 -2.02 4.74
CA ALA A 84 -7.09 -1.00 4.26
C ALA A 84 -6.41 0.17 3.52
N PRO A 85 -5.30 0.78 3.98
CA PRO A 85 -4.54 1.77 3.21
C PRO A 85 -3.92 1.23 1.92
N ALA A 86 -3.33 0.02 1.95
CA ALA A 86 -2.77 -0.61 0.76
C ALA A 86 -3.86 -0.86 -0.31
N ARG A 87 -5.00 -1.41 0.10
CA ARG A 87 -6.15 -1.66 -0.79
C ARG A 87 -6.80 -0.36 -1.28
N CYS A 88 -6.74 0.73 -0.50
CA CYS A 88 -7.20 2.04 -0.94
C CYS A 88 -6.30 2.60 -2.05
N THR A 89 -4.98 2.40 -1.96
CA THR A 89 -4.04 2.72 -3.05
C THR A 89 -4.40 1.94 -4.32
N LEU A 90 -4.64 0.61 -4.22
CA LEU A 90 -5.11 -0.20 -5.35
C LEU A 90 -6.44 0.31 -5.91
N LEU A 91 -7.38 0.70 -5.05
CA LEU A 91 -8.72 1.13 -5.46
C LEU A 91 -8.70 2.44 -6.26
N LEU A 92 -7.85 3.39 -5.86
CA LEU A 92 -7.80 4.74 -6.39
C LEU A 92 -6.69 4.98 -7.41
N GLY A 93 -5.72 4.06 -7.57
CA GLY A 93 -4.53 4.31 -8.40
C GLY A 93 -3.70 5.52 -7.93
N LEU A 94 -3.85 5.89 -6.66
CA LEU A 94 -3.24 7.03 -6.00
C LEU A 94 -2.83 6.61 -4.59
N HIS A 95 -1.70 7.09 -4.08
CA HIS A 95 -1.30 6.80 -2.70
C HIS A 95 -2.40 7.17 -1.71
N ALA A 96 -2.70 6.28 -0.76
CA ALA A 96 -3.72 6.56 0.25
C ALA A 96 -3.37 7.79 1.10
N SER A 97 -2.08 8.11 1.27
CA SER A 97 -1.62 9.34 1.92
C SER A 97 -2.00 10.61 1.13
N SER A 98 -2.00 10.54 -0.20
CA SER A 98 -2.44 11.66 -1.06
C SER A 98 -3.96 11.80 -1.12
N ALA A 99 -4.68 10.70 -0.89
CA ALA A 99 -6.14 10.68 -0.89
C ALA A 99 -6.77 11.04 0.47
N GLY A 100 -5.97 11.16 1.55
CA GLY A 100 -6.45 11.35 2.93
C GLY A 100 -7.01 10.08 3.57
N THR A 101 -6.70 8.89 3.02
CA THR A 101 -7.21 7.60 3.48
C THR A 101 -6.11 6.69 4.03
N HIS A 102 -5.02 7.28 4.53
CA HIS A 102 -3.84 6.56 5.01
C HIS A 102 -3.98 5.99 6.43
N ASN A 103 -4.88 6.54 7.25
CA ASN A 103 -5.15 6.01 8.58
C ASN A 103 -6.11 4.82 8.48
N MET A 104 -5.72 3.70 9.07
CA MET A 104 -6.47 2.44 8.95
C MET A 104 -7.90 2.59 9.50
N ARG A 105 -8.89 2.22 8.68
CA ARG A 105 -10.32 2.29 9.02
C ARG A 105 -10.83 3.67 9.42
N SER A 106 -10.15 4.73 8.95
CA SER A 106 -10.72 6.07 8.98
C SER A 106 -11.94 6.11 8.04
N ASN A 107 -13.04 6.69 8.51
CA ASN A 107 -14.28 6.78 7.73
C ASN A 107 -14.48 8.19 7.16
N TYR A 108 -13.39 8.87 6.79
CA TYR A 108 -13.45 10.18 6.18
C TYR A 108 -14.07 10.13 4.79
N LYS A 109 -14.73 11.21 4.40
CA LYS A 109 -15.24 11.36 3.04
C LYS A 109 -14.07 11.41 2.06
N VAL A 110 -14.23 10.70 0.96
CA VAL A 110 -13.30 10.75 -0.17
C VAL A 110 -13.85 11.69 -1.23
N SER A 111 -12.99 12.56 -1.76
CA SER A 111 -13.37 13.53 -2.78
C SER A 111 -13.99 12.86 -4.01
N SER A 112 -15.04 13.47 -4.56
CA SER A 112 -15.64 13.06 -5.82
C SER A 112 -14.69 13.22 -7.02
N GLN A 113 -13.59 13.93 -6.88
CA GLN A 113 -12.52 14.02 -7.88
C GLN A 113 -11.72 12.72 -7.99
N LEU A 114 -11.75 11.87 -6.96
CA LEU A 114 -11.05 10.59 -6.92
C LEU A 114 -11.95 9.49 -7.43
N THR A 115 -11.58 8.91 -8.56
CA THR A 115 -12.39 7.90 -9.26
C THR A 115 -11.83 6.50 -8.97
N PRO A 116 -12.56 5.63 -8.25
CA PRO A 116 -12.16 4.23 -8.06
C PRO A 116 -12.14 3.45 -9.38
N PHE A 117 -11.22 2.48 -9.52
CA PHE A 117 -10.92 1.77 -10.78
C PHE A 117 -12.13 1.08 -11.42
N HIS A 118 -13.14 0.69 -10.64
CA HIS A 118 -14.30 -0.02 -11.16
C HIS A 118 -15.21 0.87 -12.04
N HIS A 119 -15.23 2.19 -11.83
CA HIS A 119 -16.01 3.11 -12.67
C HIS A 119 -15.51 3.11 -14.13
N PRO A 120 -14.22 3.42 -14.42
CA PRO A 120 -13.71 3.36 -15.78
C PRO A 120 -13.80 1.95 -16.39
N LEU A 121 -13.63 0.87 -15.60
CA LEU A 121 -13.80 -0.50 -16.10
C LEU A 121 -15.24 -0.78 -16.56
N LYS A 122 -16.24 -0.40 -15.77
CA LYS A 122 -17.66 -0.55 -16.15
C LYS A 122 -17.99 0.27 -17.39
N LYS A 123 -17.49 1.51 -17.47
CA LYS A 123 -17.64 2.38 -18.65
C LYS A 123 -16.99 1.75 -19.90
N ALA A 124 -15.85 1.06 -19.74
CA ALA A 124 -15.19 0.33 -20.81
C ALA A 124 -15.87 -0.99 -21.20
N GLY A 125 -17.02 -1.31 -20.58
CA GLY A 125 -17.88 -2.45 -20.91
C GLY A 125 -17.56 -3.73 -20.13
N TYR A 126 -16.71 -3.69 -19.11
CA TYR A 126 -16.40 -4.86 -18.28
C TYR A 126 -17.55 -5.21 -17.32
N PHE A 127 -17.74 -6.51 -17.09
CA PHE A 127 -18.48 -7.02 -15.94
C PHE A 127 -17.52 -7.17 -14.77
N VAL A 128 -17.65 -6.32 -13.76
CA VAL A 128 -16.68 -6.18 -12.67
C VAL A 128 -17.15 -6.93 -11.43
N THR A 129 -16.38 -7.92 -10.97
CA THR A 129 -16.73 -8.70 -9.78
C THR A 129 -15.63 -8.65 -8.72
N GLY A 130 -16.02 -8.76 -7.44
CA GLY A 130 -15.10 -8.85 -6.33
C GLY A 130 -15.58 -9.80 -5.24
N SER A 131 -14.65 -10.29 -4.42
CA SER A 131 -14.96 -10.97 -3.17
C SER A 131 -14.77 -10.02 -1.98
N LYS A 132 -15.17 -10.46 -0.79
CA LYS A 132 -14.98 -9.68 0.44
C LYS A 132 -13.49 -9.38 0.66
N GLY A 133 -13.15 -8.12 0.85
CA GLY A 133 -11.82 -7.62 1.17
C GLY A 133 -11.91 -6.36 2.03
N ASP A 134 -10.82 -5.98 2.68
CA ASP A 134 -10.77 -4.77 3.52
C ASP A 134 -10.54 -3.51 2.66
N TYR A 135 -11.63 -3.02 2.05
CA TYR A 135 -11.67 -1.75 1.29
C TYR A 135 -12.29 -0.61 2.13
N ASN A 136 -12.31 -0.76 3.47
CA ASN A 136 -13.18 0.00 4.36
C ASN A 136 -12.59 1.34 4.84
N ASN A 137 -11.52 1.86 4.23
CA ASN A 137 -11.02 3.20 4.61
C ASN A 137 -11.96 4.32 4.18
N SER A 138 -13.04 3.99 3.47
CA SER A 138 -14.09 4.94 3.14
C SER A 138 -15.36 4.16 2.76
N THR A 139 -16.38 4.24 3.59
CA THR A 139 -17.61 3.45 3.44
C THR A 139 -18.39 3.79 2.18
N HIS A 140 -18.29 5.01 1.66
CA HIS A 140 -19.01 5.40 0.44
C HIS A 140 -18.31 4.97 -0.85
N LEU A 141 -16.98 4.73 -0.84
CA LEU A 141 -16.28 4.16 -1.99
C LEU A 141 -16.67 2.70 -2.25
N THR A 142 -17.18 2.00 -1.24
CA THR A 142 -17.48 0.57 -1.34
C THR A 142 -18.90 0.29 -1.81
N LYS A 143 -19.77 1.30 -1.89
CA LYS A 143 -21.13 1.15 -2.43
C LYS A 143 -21.06 0.91 -3.95
N ASN A 144 -21.71 -0.17 -4.41
CA ASN A 144 -21.83 -0.51 -5.84
C ASN A 144 -20.47 -0.73 -6.58
N LEU A 145 -19.40 -1.10 -5.84
CA LEU A 145 -18.13 -1.46 -6.45
C LEU A 145 -18.30 -2.56 -7.51
N TRP A 146 -19.04 -3.61 -7.17
CA TRP A 146 -19.09 -4.85 -7.90
C TRP A 146 -20.45 -5.06 -8.58
N ASP A 147 -20.45 -5.59 -9.80
CA ASP A 147 -21.65 -6.08 -10.50
C ASP A 147 -22.03 -7.49 -10.03
N GLY A 148 -21.12 -8.18 -9.35
CA GLY A 148 -21.32 -9.52 -8.82
C GLY A 148 -20.21 -9.97 -7.88
N ASN A 149 -20.35 -11.18 -7.34
CA ASN A 149 -19.43 -11.79 -6.39
C ASN A 149 -18.50 -12.80 -7.08
N SER A 150 -17.20 -12.51 -7.10
CA SER A 150 -16.18 -13.40 -7.68
C SER A 150 -16.07 -14.72 -6.92
N GLY A 151 -16.19 -14.72 -5.59
CA GLY A 151 -16.18 -15.94 -4.75
C GLY A 151 -17.28 -16.94 -5.10
N LYS A 152 -18.42 -16.45 -5.68
CA LYS A 152 -19.49 -17.27 -6.23
C LYS A 152 -19.30 -17.62 -7.71
N GLY A 153 -18.19 -17.18 -8.32
CA GLY A 153 -17.90 -17.38 -9.75
C GLY A 153 -18.85 -16.64 -10.69
N GLU A 154 -19.46 -15.51 -10.24
CA GLU A 154 -20.47 -14.80 -11.02
C GLU A 154 -19.90 -14.16 -12.29
N HIS A 155 -18.61 -13.79 -12.32
CA HIS A 155 -17.92 -13.37 -13.55
C HIS A 155 -17.92 -14.45 -14.65
N LEU A 156 -17.81 -15.74 -14.27
CA LEU A 156 -17.90 -16.86 -15.21
C LEU A 156 -19.35 -17.14 -15.65
N LYS A 157 -20.33 -16.72 -14.85
CA LYS A 157 -21.78 -16.92 -15.10
C LYS A 157 -22.48 -15.62 -15.53
N ARG A 158 -21.73 -14.56 -15.86
CA ARG A 158 -22.29 -13.24 -16.22
C ARG A 158 -23.37 -13.35 -17.30
N PRO A 159 -24.40 -12.50 -17.26
CA PRO A 159 -25.55 -12.59 -18.17
C PRO A 159 -25.15 -12.50 -19.64
N ASP A 160 -24.28 -11.55 -19.98
CA ASP A 160 -23.74 -11.40 -21.32
C ASP A 160 -22.33 -11.99 -21.42
N LYS A 161 -22.22 -13.15 -22.06
CA LYS A 161 -20.94 -13.84 -22.25
C LYS A 161 -19.97 -13.13 -23.21
N LYS A 162 -20.47 -12.18 -24.03
CA LYS A 162 -19.64 -11.39 -24.94
C LYS A 162 -18.88 -10.28 -24.22
N LYS A 163 -19.41 -9.79 -23.09
CA LYS A 163 -18.71 -8.81 -22.27
C LYS A 163 -17.46 -9.42 -21.64
N PRO A 164 -16.29 -8.73 -21.67
CA PRO A 164 -15.15 -9.15 -20.87
C PRO A 164 -15.47 -9.03 -19.38
N PHE A 165 -14.77 -9.77 -18.54
CA PHE A 165 -14.87 -9.62 -17.09
C PHE A 165 -13.57 -9.09 -16.48
N PHE A 166 -13.72 -8.38 -15.37
CA PHE A 166 -12.67 -8.04 -14.44
C PHE A 166 -13.05 -8.64 -13.08
N ALA A 167 -12.26 -9.59 -12.59
CA ALA A 167 -12.58 -10.30 -11.36
C ALA A 167 -11.46 -10.17 -10.34
N VAL A 168 -11.81 -9.75 -9.11
CA VAL A 168 -10.89 -9.68 -7.96
C VAL A 168 -11.28 -10.76 -6.95
N TYR A 169 -10.33 -11.60 -6.59
CA TYR A 169 -10.44 -12.54 -5.49
C TYR A 169 -9.53 -12.10 -4.34
N ASN A 170 -10.10 -11.96 -3.15
CA ASN A 170 -9.36 -11.72 -1.91
C ASN A 170 -9.28 -13.04 -1.15
N ILE A 171 -8.07 -13.47 -0.82
CA ILE A 171 -7.77 -14.78 -0.23
C ILE A 171 -7.32 -14.57 1.21
N GLY A 172 -8.19 -14.85 2.17
CA GLY A 172 -7.98 -14.57 3.59
C GLY A 172 -7.38 -15.73 4.40
N GLU A 173 -6.91 -16.80 3.74
CA GLU A 173 -6.32 -17.95 4.41
C GLU A 173 -4.96 -17.64 5.04
N SER A 174 -4.24 -16.64 4.53
CA SER A 174 -2.94 -16.19 5.04
C SER A 174 -3.02 -15.00 6.01
N HIS A 175 -4.22 -14.48 6.29
CA HIS A 175 -4.42 -13.37 7.22
C HIS A 175 -3.87 -13.65 8.62
N GLU A 176 -3.27 -12.66 9.30
CA GLU A 176 -2.59 -12.80 10.59
C GLU A 176 -3.40 -13.54 11.67
N SER A 177 -4.73 -13.38 11.69
CA SER A 177 -5.60 -14.08 12.63
C SER A 177 -5.62 -15.61 12.45
N ARG A 178 -5.03 -16.14 11.38
CA ARG A 178 -4.99 -17.59 11.12
C ARG A 178 -3.90 -18.32 11.90
N ILE A 179 -3.00 -17.56 12.54
CA ILE A 179 -2.00 -18.13 13.44
C ILE A 179 -2.22 -17.75 14.91
N PHE A 180 -3.29 -16.99 15.19
CA PHE A 180 -3.67 -16.68 16.55
C PHE A 180 -4.18 -17.94 17.25
N GLY A 181 -3.71 -18.19 18.46
CA GLY A 181 -4.30 -19.14 19.37
C GLY A 181 -5.71 -18.69 19.80
N PHE A 182 -6.16 -19.07 20.99
CA PHE A 182 -7.45 -18.61 21.48
C PHE A 182 -7.47 -17.09 21.65
N HIS A 183 -8.25 -16.41 20.81
CA HIS A 183 -8.43 -14.96 20.90
C HIS A 183 -9.74 -14.63 21.61
N PRO A 184 -9.74 -13.96 22.77
CA PRO A 184 -10.94 -13.68 23.57
C PRO A 184 -12.02 -12.92 22.81
N ARG A 185 -11.64 -11.98 21.92
CA ARG A 185 -12.56 -11.19 21.10
C ARG A 185 -13.37 -12.05 20.12
N PHE A 186 -12.77 -13.10 19.57
CA PHE A 186 -13.43 -13.94 18.58
C PHE A 186 -14.05 -15.20 19.19
N LYS A 187 -13.80 -15.48 20.47
CA LYS A 187 -14.31 -16.66 21.22
C LYS A 187 -14.12 -17.98 20.46
N LYS A 188 -13.06 -18.05 19.66
CA LYS A 188 -12.79 -19.17 18.76
C LYS A 188 -11.29 -19.31 18.57
N GLN A 189 -10.79 -20.54 18.59
CA GLN A 189 -9.48 -20.87 18.07
C GLN A 189 -9.53 -20.74 16.55
N MET A 190 -8.66 -19.91 16.00
CA MET A 190 -8.64 -19.57 14.55
C MET A 190 -7.36 -20.03 13.87
N ASP A 191 -6.44 -20.63 14.63
CA ASP A 191 -5.14 -21.05 14.13
C ASP A 191 -5.21 -22.31 13.29
N TYR A 192 -4.29 -22.39 12.34
CA TYR A 192 -3.96 -23.63 11.69
C TYR A 192 -3.03 -24.48 12.56
N ALA A 193 -3.02 -25.78 12.31
CA ALA A 193 -2.07 -26.68 12.98
C ALA A 193 -0.63 -26.31 12.62
N VAL A 194 0.28 -26.50 13.57
CA VAL A 194 1.71 -26.35 13.35
C VAL A 194 2.16 -27.38 12.29
N LYS A 195 2.80 -26.90 11.24
CA LYS A 195 3.32 -27.74 10.15
C LYS A 195 4.71 -28.26 10.49
N ASP A 196 4.93 -29.55 10.30
CA ASP A 196 6.27 -30.12 10.29
C ASP A 196 7.04 -29.62 9.08
N LEU A 197 8.08 -28.85 9.30
CA LEU A 197 8.89 -28.27 8.24
C LEU A 197 9.93 -29.27 7.74
N LYS A 198 10.03 -29.42 6.42
CA LYS A 198 10.96 -30.36 5.79
C LYS A 198 12.40 -29.88 5.78
N HIS A 199 12.61 -28.58 5.89
CA HIS A 199 13.92 -27.94 5.89
C HIS A 199 14.12 -27.14 7.16
N PRO A 200 15.37 -26.97 7.63
CA PRO A 200 15.66 -26.12 8.80
C PRO A 200 15.08 -24.71 8.60
N LEU A 201 14.39 -24.24 9.62
CA LEU A 201 13.86 -22.87 9.66
C LEU A 201 14.93 -21.93 10.18
N THR A 202 15.31 -20.95 9.38
CA THR A 202 16.13 -19.82 9.80
C THR A 202 15.23 -18.73 10.35
N ILE A 203 15.30 -18.48 11.65
CA ILE A 203 14.57 -17.38 12.29
C ILE A 203 15.26 -16.07 11.97
N PRO A 204 14.55 -15.02 11.49
CA PRO A 204 15.14 -13.71 11.29
C PRO A 204 15.84 -13.17 12.54
N PRO A 205 16.99 -12.48 12.43
CA PRO A 205 17.82 -12.09 13.58
C PRO A 205 17.11 -11.11 14.54
N TYR A 206 16.06 -10.43 14.08
CA TYR A 206 15.23 -9.55 14.89
C TYR A 206 14.08 -10.29 15.63
N GLN A 207 14.01 -11.62 15.54
CA GLN A 207 13.08 -12.44 16.30
C GLN A 207 13.84 -13.33 17.27
N ILE A 208 13.23 -13.64 18.43
CA ILE A 208 13.81 -14.64 19.32
C ILE A 208 13.58 -16.04 18.73
N ASP A 209 14.58 -16.90 18.85
CA ASP A 209 14.49 -18.29 18.43
C ASP A 209 14.09 -19.17 19.62
N ASN A 210 12.79 -19.42 19.73
CA ASN A 210 12.20 -20.30 20.74
C ASN A 210 11.05 -21.13 20.15
N GLN A 211 10.47 -22.01 20.95
CA GLN A 211 9.41 -22.91 20.48
C GLN A 211 8.17 -22.14 20.01
N ALA A 212 7.72 -21.09 20.71
CA ALA A 212 6.56 -20.31 20.32
C ALA A 212 6.76 -19.62 18.94
N THR A 213 7.95 -19.08 18.69
CA THR A 213 8.31 -18.50 17.40
C THR A 213 8.32 -19.56 16.30
N ARG A 214 8.91 -20.74 16.55
CA ARG A 214 8.94 -21.85 15.59
C ARG A 214 7.55 -22.40 15.30
N ASP A 215 6.68 -22.50 16.31
CA ASP A 215 5.30 -22.95 16.15
C ASP A 215 4.48 -21.96 15.30
N ASP A 216 4.60 -20.66 15.54
CA ASP A 216 3.91 -19.65 14.75
C ASP A 216 4.39 -19.63 13.29
N TRP A 217 5.70 -19.85 13.03
CA TRP A 217 6.20 -20.09 11.68
C TRP A 217 5.59 -21.36 11.06
N GLY A 218 5.45 -22.45 11.81
CA GLY A 218 4.78 -23.67 11.37
C GLY A 218 3.30 -23.43 11.00
N LYS A 219 2.57 -22.64 11.80
CA LYS A 219 1.20 -22.23 11.52
C LYS A 219 1.12 -21.34 10.26
N LEU A 220 2.09 -20.42 10.07
CA LEU A 220 2.19 -19.59 8.87
C LEU A 220 2.31 -20.45 7.61
N TYR A 221 3.20 -21.44 7.58
CA TYR A 221 3.34 -22.34 6.42
C TYR A 221 2.08 -23.18 6.18
N SER A 222 1.36 -23.57 7.24
CA SER A 222 0.05 -24.21 7.10
C SER A 222 -0.97 -23.28 6.44
N SER A 223 -0.96 -22.00 6.79
CA SER A 223 -1.86 -21.00 6.20
C SER A 223 -1.55 -20.77 4.71
N ILE A 224 -0.27 -20.74 4.34
CA ILE A 224 0.22 -20.63 2.96
C ILE A 224 -0.21 -21.85 2.13
N ASP A 225 -0.10 -23.08 2.66
CA ASP A 225 -0.58 -24.29 2.00
C ASP A 225 -2.09 -24.21 1.69
N ASN A 226 -2.89 -23.68 2.62
CA ASN A 226 -4.33 -23.51 2.43
C ASN A 226 -4.66 -22.38 1.44
N MET A 227 -3.91 -21.29 1.46
CA MET A 227 -3.99 -20.22 0.48
C MET A 227 -3.73 -20.75 -0.94
N ASP A 228 -2.65 -21.51 -1.15
CA ASP A 228 -2.33 -22.10 -2.44
C ASP A 228 -3.43 -23.04 -2.97
N LYS A 229 -4.01 -23.88 -2.07
CA LYS A 229 -5.17 -24.72 -2.43
C LYS A 229 -6.37 -23.91 -2.89
N SER A 230 -6.64 -22.75 -2.23
CA SER A 230 -7.74 -21.86 -2.62
C SER A 230 -7.49 -21.24 -3.99
N ILE A 231 -6.26 -20.79 -4.25
CA ILE A 231 -5.84 -20.26 -5.55
C ILE A 231 -5.95 -21.35 -6.63
N GLY A 232 -5.51 -22.56 -6.33
CA GLY A 232 -5.65 -23.71 -7.24
C GLY A 232 -7.09 -23.98 -7.65
N ARG A 233 -8.06 -23.86 -6.71
CA ARG A 233 -9.49 -23.99 -7.03
C ARG A 233 -9.96 -22.92 -8.02
N ILE A 234 -9.54 -21.67 -7.84
CA ILE A 234 -9.89 -20.55 -8.72
C ILE A 234 -9.32 -20.78 -10.13
N LEU A 235 -8.04 -21.10 -10.24
CA LEU A 235 -7.39 -21.37 -11.53
C LEU A 235 -8.00 -22.58 -12.25
N LYS A 236 -8.37 -23.63 -11.52
CA LYS A 236 -9.08 -24.79 -12.05
C LYS A 236 -10.48 -24.44 -12.57
N GLN A 237 -11.22 -23.58 -11.85
CA GLN A 237 -12.54 -23.10 -12.29
C GLN A 237 -12.41 -22.25 -13.57
N LEU A 238 -11.42 -21.36 -13.65
CA LEU A 238 -11.14 -20.57 -14.85
C LEU A 238 -10.85 -21.49 -16.05
N LYS A 239 -9.99 -22.52 -15.88
CA LYS A 239 -9.69 -23.48 -16.94
C LYS A 239 -10.95 -24.26 -17.38
N LYS A 240 -11.73 -24.77 -16.42
CA LYS A 240 -12.97 -25.51 -16.72
C LYS A 240 -14.03 -24.67 -17.45
N SER A 241 -14.03 -23.36 -17.25
CA SER A 241 -14.97 -22.47 -17.94
C SER A 241 -14.62 -22.18 -19.41
N GLY A 242 -13.47 -22.66 -19.90
CA GLY A 242 -12.96 -22.37 -21.25
C GLY A 242 -12.50 -20.93 -21.43
N GLN A 243 -12.34 -20.14 -20.34
CA GLN A 243 -11.95 -18.73 -20.42
C GLN A 243 -10.44 -18.49 -20.19
N ALA A 244 -9.66 -19.54 -19.86
CA ALA A 244 -8.26 -19.38 -19.49
C ALA A 244 -7.42 -18.71 -20.59
N ASP A 245 -7.60 -19.11 -21.85
CA ASP A 245 -6.85 -18.59 -22.99
C ASP A 245 -7.25 -17.15 -23.40
N ASN A 246 -8.30 -16.62 -22.76
CA ASN A 246 -8.75 -15.25 -22.95
C ASN A 246 -8.58 -14.38 -21.67
N THR A 247 -7.87 -14.88 -20.64
CA THR A 247 -7.76 -14.23 -19.34
C THR A 247 -6.30 -13.99 -18.96
N ILE A 248 -5.94 -12.73 -18.75
CA ILE A 248 -4.68 -12.34 -18.10
C ILE A 248 -4.87 -12.53 -16.59
N VAL A 249 -3.91 -13.20 -15.94
CA VAL A 249 -3.99 -13.51 -14.50
C VAL A 249 -2.88 -12.78 -13.76
N PHE A 250 -3.26 -12.03 -12.72
CA PHE A 250 -2.35 -11.40 -11.77
C PHE A 250 -2.52 -12.06 -10.40
N TYR A 251 -1.41 -12.40 -9.77
CA TYR A 251 -1.33 -12.80 -8.37
C TYR A 251 -0.45 -11.82 -7.60
N ILE A 252 -0.94 -11.31 -6.49
CA ILE A 252 -0.22 -10.38 -5.62
C ILE A 252 -0.67 -10.55 -4.17
N SER A 253 0.14 -10.12 -3.20
CA SER A 253 -0.32 -9.89 -1.82
C SER A 253 -0.70 -8.43 -1.60
N ASP A 254 -1.62 -8.15 -0.67
CA ASP A 254 -2.02 -6.78 -0.33
C ASP A 254 -0.94 -6.02 0.47
N HIS A 255 -0.12 -6.71 1.24
CA HIS A 255 1.11 -6.24 1.89
C HIS A 255 1.96 -7.45 2.32
N GLY A 256 3.05 -7.20 3.04
CA GLY A 256 3.97 -8.24 3.50
C GLY A 256 3.40 -9.14 4.60
N GLY A 257 4.27 -9.93 5.21
CA GLY A 257 3.91 -11.02 6.12
C GLY A 257 3.37 -10.58 7.48
N ILE A 258 3.14 -11.59 8.33
CA ILE A 258 2.45 -11.46 9.61
C ILE A 258 3.36 -11.64 10.83
N MET A 259 4.57 -12.15 10.60
CA MET A 259 5.51 -12.38 11.71
C MET A 259 6.00 -11.03 12.28
N ILE A 260 6.62 -11.09 13.44
CA ILE A 260 7.13 -9.90 14.15
C ILE A 260 7.93 -9.01 13.17
N ARG A 261 7.73 -7.68 13.23
CA ARG A 261 8.39 -6.66 12.41
C ARG A 261 8.03 -6.74 10.91
N SER A 262 6.87 -7.32 10.55
CA SER A 262 6.39 -7.37 9.16
C SER A 262 5.21 -6.43 8.95
N LYS A 263 3.98 -6.89 9.09
CA LYS A 263 2.77 -6.05 9.00
C LYS A 263 2.89 -4.84 9.92
N ARG A 264 2.52 -3.66 9.45
CA ARG A 264 2.57 -2.33 10.08
C ARG A 264 3.94 -1.63 10.01
N TYR A 265 5.00 -2.28 9.54
CA TYR A 265 6.35 -1.72 9.48
C TYR A 265 6.83 -1.54 8.04
N LEU A 266 7.62 -0.48 7.77
CA LEU A 266 8.09 -0.13 6.42
C LEU A 266 9.25 -1.00 5.91
N TYR A 267 9.67 -2.01 6.66
CA TYR A 267 10.70 -2.95 6.24
C TYR A 267 10.22 -3.85 5.09
N ASP A 268 11.13 -4.47 4.36
CA ASP A 268 10.80 -5.37 3.24
C ASP A 268 9.86 -6.51 3.66
N SER A 269 10.00 -7.00 4.88
CA SER A 269 9.09 -7.99 5.46
C SER A 269 7.63 -7.54 5.51
N GLY A 270 7.37 -6.21 5.57
CA GLY A 270 6.03 -5.62 5.58
C GLY A 270 5.59 -5.02 4.24
N THR A 271 6.53 -4.61 3.39
CA THR A 271 6.21 -3.85 2.18
C THR A 271 6.53 -4.56 0.88
N ARG A 272 7.56 -5.43 0.81
CA ARG A 272 7.89 -6.20 -0.39
C ARG A 272 6.95 -7.38 -0.54
N VAL A 273 6.24 -7.47 -1.67
CA VAL A 273 5.19 -8.46 -1.91
C VAL A 273 5.49 -9.33 -3.11
N PRO A 274 5.04 -10.60 -3.13
CA PRO A 274 5.10 -11.41 -4.33
C PRO A 274 4.15 -10.84 -5.39
N PHE A 275 4.61 -10.82 -6.64
CA PHE A 275 3.79 -10.42 -7.77
C PHE A 275 4.10 -11.29 -8.99
N ILE A 276 3.07 -11.91 -9.58
CA ILE A 276 3.15 -12.75 -10.78
C ILE A 276 2.12 -12.25 -11.79
N ALA A 277 2.55 -12.04 -13.04
CA ALA A 277 1.70 -11.66 -14.16
C ALA A 277 1.76 -12.75 -15.24
N SER A 278 0.63 -13.36 -15.58
CA SER A 278 0.56 -14.42 -16.58
C SER A 278 -0.33 -14.02 -17.75
N PHE A 279 0.27 -13.94 -18.93
CA PHE A 279 -0.39 -13.58 -20.18
C PHE A 279 -0.55 -14.83 -21.06
N PRO A 280 -1.78 -15.21 -21.45
CA PRO A 280 -1.98 -16.27 -22.41
C PRO A 280 -1.49 -15.84 -23.81
N GLU A 281 -1.20 -16.78 -24.69
CA GLU A 281 -0.62 -16.51 -26.01
C GLU A 281 -1.42 -15.47 -26.81
N LYS A 282 -2.75 -15.52 -26.73
CA LYS A 282 -3.64 -14.52 -27.36
C LYS A 282 -3.30 -13.06 -26.98
N TRP A 283 -2.89 -12.84 -25.75
CA TRP A 283 -2.64 -11.51 -25.18
C TRP A 283 -1.16 -11.22 -24.91
N LYS A 284 -0.26 -12.06 -25.42
CA LYS A 284 1.18 -11.92 -25.22
C LYS A 284 1.75 -10.62 -25.76
N HIS A 285 1.12 -10.05 -26.81
CA HIS A 285 1.49 -8.75 -27.36
C HIS A 285 1.24 -7.57 -26.40
N LEU A 286 0.44 -7.77 -25.35
CA LEU A 286 0.22 -6.80 -24.27
C LEU A 286 1.12 -7.03 -23.05
N ALA A 287 1.93 -8.09 -23.07
CA ALA A 287 2.78 -8.45 -21.94
C ALA A 287 3.91 -7.43 -21.72
N PRO A 288 4.47 -7.33 -20.51
CA PRO A 288 5.61 -6.47 -20.23
C PRO A 288 6.81 -6.76 -21.15
N ALA A 289 7.66 -5.76 -21.36
CA ALA A 289 8.90 -5.96 -22.09
C ALA A 289 9.74 -7.08 -21.46
N GLY A 290 10.31 -7.95 -22.28
CA GLY A 290 11.08 -9.11 -21.83
C GLY A 290 10.25 -10.26 -21.25
N TYR A 291 8.93 -10.25 -21.39
CA TYR A 291 8.07 -11.33 -20.93
C TYR A 291 8.45 -12.68 -21.54
N GLN A 292 8.82 -13.62 -20.69
CA GLN A 292 9.01 -15.03 -21.00
C GLN A 292 8.36 -15.87 -19.89
N PRO A 293 7.67 -16.97 -20.21
CA PRO A 293 7.16 -17.89 -19.20
C PRO A 293 8.27 -18.37 -18.26
N GLY A 294 8.06 -18.23 -16.96
CA GLY A 294 9.01 -18.61 -15.92
C GLY A 294 10.14 -17.58 -15.65
N ALA A 295 10.21 -16.50 -16.42
CA ALA A 295 11.21 -15.47 -16.21
C ALA A 295 10.95 -14.61 -14.95
N THR A 296 11.98 -13.86 -14.56
CA THR A 296 11.95 -12.91 -13.45
C THR A 296 12.20 -11.50 -13.95
N SER A 297 11.52 -10.52 -13.37
CA SER A 297 11.72 -9.09 -13.62
C SER A 297 12.10 -8.38 -12.34
N GLU A 298 13.16 -7.56 -12.42
CA GLU A 298 13.58 -6.67 -11.35
C GLU A 298 12.97 -5.27 -11.47
N ARG A 299 12.06 -5.07 -12.44
CA ARG A 299 11.36 -3.79 -12.57
C ARG A 299 10.70 -3.41 -11.26
N LEU A 300 10.95 -2.19 -10.81
CA LEU A 300 10.31 -1.60 -9.65
C LEU A 300 8.83 -1.33 -9.97
N VAL A 301 7.94 -1.86 -9.15
CA VAL A 301 6.47 -1.75 -9.29
C VAL A 301 5.84 -1.48 -7.93
N ASP A 302 4.87 -0.59 -7.88
CA ASP A 302 4.02 -0.40 -6.73
C ASP A 302 2.51 -0.54 -7.07
N PHE A 303 1.65 -0.34 -6.10
CA PHE A 303 0.21 -0.53 -6.27
C PHE A 303 -0.44 0.54 -7.15
N THR A 304 0.14 1.73 -7.27
CA THR A 304 -0.34 2.75 -8.21
C THR A 304 -0.05 2.33 -9.64
N ASP A 305 1.11 1.73 -9.91
CA ASP A 305 1.52 1.17 -11.21
C ASP A 305 0.58 0.03 -11.62
N LEU A 306 0.28 -0.88 -10.66
CA LEU A 306 -0.58 -2.03 -10.92
C LEU A 306 -1.96 -1.57 -11.38
N THR A 307 -2.60 -0.67 -10.65
CA THR A 307 -3.96 -0.22 -10.96
C THR A 307 -4.01 0.51 -12.29
N LYS A 308 -3.06 1.41 -12.57
CA LYS A 308 -2.97 2.11 -13.85
C LYS A 308 -2.77 1.14 -15.02
N THR A 309 -1.89 0.14 -14.84
CA THR A 309 -1.64 -0.90 -15.85
C THR A 309 -2.90 -1.74 -16.11
N LEU A 310 -3.65 -2.13 -15.08
CA LEU A 310 -4.88 -2.89 -15.22
C LEU A 310 -5.93 -2.14 -16.06
N LEU A 311 -6.11 -0.83 -15.82
CA LEU A 311 -7.00 0.01 -16.63
C LEU A 311 -6.50 0.12 -18.07
N HIS A 312 -5.20 0.30 -18.27
CA HIS A 312 -4.61 0.40 -19.60
C HIS A 312 -4.80 -0.90 -20.42
N LEU A 313 -4.60 -2.06 -19.80
CA LEU A 313 -4.87 -3.38 -20.42
C LEU A 313 -6.35 -3.58 -20.78
N CYS A 314 -7.24 -2.94 -20.05
CA CYS A 314 -8.69 -2.97 -20.30
C CYS A 314 -9.16 -1.92 -21.31
N GLU A 315 -8.26 -1.11 -21.87
CA GLU A 315 -8.63 0.07 -22.69
C GLU A 315 -9.69 0.92 -22.01
N ALA A 316 -9.56 1.11 -20.70
CA ALA A 316 -10.42 1.96 -19.90
C ALA A 316 -9.81 3.36 -19.77
N ASP A 317 -10.68 4.37 -19.57
CA ASP A 317 -10.23 5.74 -19.32
C ASP A 317 -9.31 5.77 -18.11
N LEU A 318 -8.18 6.48 -18.20
CA LEU A 318 -7.27 6.69 -17.09
C LEU A 318 -7.61 8.01 -16.38
N PRO A 319 -8.09 7.99 -15.14
CA PRO A 319 -8.33 9.21 -14.38
C PRO A 319 -7.03 10.01 -14.22
N ALA A 320 -7.10 11.33 -14.34
CA ALA A 320 -5.93 12.23 -14.23
C ALA A 320 -5.23 12.16 -12.86
N THR A 321 -5.94 11.68 -11.82
CA THR A 321 -5.42 11.51 -10.47
C THR A 321 -4.56 10.25 -10.29
N TYR A 322 -4.52 9.34 -11.27
CA TYR A 322 -3.72 8.11 -11.17
C TYR A 322 -2.23 8.40 -11.39
N SER A 323 -1.42 8.12 -10.38
CA SER A 323 -0.02 8.54 -10.33
C SER A 323 0.99 7.50 -10.83
N GLY A 324 0.60 6.23 -10.94
CA GLY A 324 1.48 5.12 -11.30
C GLY A 324 2.04 5.16 -12.72
N LYS A 325 2.92 4.21 -13.04
CA LYS A 325 3.54 3.97 -14.34
C LYS A 325 3.07 2.64 -14.93
N THR A 326 2.54 2.65 -16.15
CA THR A 326 2.14 1.42 -16.82
C THR A 326 3.35 0.55 -17.15
N PHE A 327 3.30 -0.74 -16.82
CA PHE A 327 4.38 -1.69 -17.12
C PHE A 327 4.02 -2.73 -18.19
N ALA A 328 2.77 -2.75 -18.64
CA ALA A 328 2.27 -3.65 -19.68
C ALA A 328 1.22 -2.93 -20.54
N GLY A 329 0.86 -3.51 -21.67
CA GLY A 329 -0.07 -2.94 -22.66
C GLY A 329 0.65 -2.43 -23.90
N THR A 330 -0.03 -1.62 -24.73
CA THR A 330 0.49 -1.15 -26.02
C THR A 330 1.58 -0.09 -25.90
N SER A 331 1.63 0.64 -24.78
CA SER A 331 2.56 1.75 -24.53
C SER A 331 3.00 1.77 -23.07
N PRO A 332 3.86 0.82 -22.64
CA PRO A 332 4.38 0.81 -21.27
C PRO A 332 5.31 2.01 -21.02
N GLU A 333 5.21 2.59 -19.84
CA GLU A 333 6.06 3.70 -19.39
C GLU A 333 7.37 3.16 -18.78
N ALA A 334 8.39 4.02 -18.68
CA ALA A 334 9.61 3.72 -17.92
C ALA A 334 9.28 3.43 -16.45
N PRO A 335 10.04 2.56 -15.76
CA PRO A 335 9.83 2.30 -14.33
C PRO A 335 10.01 3.55 -13.49
N GLN A 336 9.44 3.56 -12.30
CA GLN A 336 9.79 4.51 -11.26
C GLN A 336 11.24 4.28 -10.83
N GLU A 337 11.94 5.34 -10.44
CA GLU A 337 13.30 5.21 -9.86
C GLU A 337 13.25 4.81 -8.40
N LYS A 338 12.24 5.30 -7.67
CA LYS A 338 12.03 5.02 -6.26
C LYS A 338 10.53 4.88 -5.98
N VAL A 339 10.15 4.01 -5.06
CA VAL A 339 8.78 3.79 -4.59
C VAL A 339 8.58 4.43 -3.23
N LEU A 340 7.48 5.19 -3.08
CA LEU A 340 7.06 5.76 -1.80
C LEU A 340 6.40 4.70 -0.92
N LEU A 341 6.89 4.61 0.32
CA LEU A 341 6.33 3.81 1.40
C LEU A 341 5.86 4.74 2.52
N PHE A 342 4.73 4.43 3.14
CA PHE A 342 4.19 5.25 4.23
C PHE A 342 3.53 4.43 5.33
N SER A 343 3.63 4.92 6.56
CA SER A 343 2.79 4.53 7.68
C SER A 343 1.97 5.72 8.17
N GLY A 344 0.88 5.41 8.84
CA GLY A 344 0.02 6.34 9.54
C GLY A 344 -0.49 5.69 10.81
N ARG A 345 -1.66 6.09 11.34
CA ARG A 345 -2.28 5.34 12.41
C ARG A 345 -2.80 4.00 11.87
N PHE A 346 -2.11 2.93 12.28
CA PHE A 346 -2.48 1.56 11.95
C PHE A 346 -3.02 0.87 13.22
N ASP A 347 -4.25 0.35 13.14
CA ASP A 347 -5.02 -0.05 14.31
C ASP A 347 -5.09 1.09 15.35
N GLU A 348 -4.66 0.87 16.61
CA GLU A 348 -4.59 1.86 17.68
C GLU A 348 -3.21 2.55 17.78
N ALA A 349 -2.21 2.11 16.97
CA ALA A 349 -0.86 2.70 17.01
C ALA A 349 -0.79 3.98 16.17
N GLN A 350 -0.55 5.10 16.84
CA GLN A 350 -0.21 6.34 16.16
C GLN A 350 1.25 6.28 15.72
N ASP A 351 1.48 6.33 14.41
CA ASP A 351 2.80 6.40 13.81
C ASP A 351 2.79 7.33 12.62
N HIS A 352 3.94 7.89 12.29
CA HIS A 352 4.12 8.69 11.09
C HIS A 352 5.52 8.46 10.54
N SER A 353 5.63 7.55 9.60
CA SER A 353 6.88 7.27 8.90
C SER A 353 6.69 7.35 7.40
N ARG A 354 7.74 7.78 6.69
CA ARG A 354 7.81 7.81 5.23
C ARG A 354 9.12 7.18 4.80
N GLY A 355 9.07 6.37 3.74
CA GLY A 355 10.25 5.75 3.20
C GLY A 355 10.29 5.81 1.68
N LEU A 356 11.49 5.64 1.14
CA LEU A 356 11.73 5.38 -0.28
C LEU A 356 12.57 4.14 -0.44
N THR A 357 12.31 3.36 -1.49
CA THR A 357 13.19 2.29 -1.93
C THR A 357 13.37 2.33 -3.44
N ASP A 358 14.59 2.05 -3.91
CA ASP A 358 14.91 1.80 -5.33
C ASP A 358 14.93 0.31 -5.67
N GLY A 359 14.53 -0.55 -4.71
CA GLY A 359 14.55 -2.01 -4.82
C GLY A 359 15.77 -2.66 -4.17
N ARG A 360 16.86 -1.91 -3.94
CA ARG A 360 18.04 -2.33 -3.18
C ARG A 360 18.22 -1.50 -1.92
N PHE A 361 18.31 -0.19 -2.05
CA PHE A 361 18.46 0.70 -0.91
C PHE A 361 17.11 1.15 -0.40
N LYS A 362 17.01 1.28 0.92
CA LYS A 362 15.81 1.78 1.58
C LYS A 362 16.18 2.85 2.58
N TYR A 363 15.50 4.00 2.48
CA TYR A 363 15.55 5.09 3.44
C TYR A 363 14.21 5.23 4.13
N ILE A 364 14.21 5.34 5.44
CA ILE A 364 13.01 5.58 6.27
C ILE A 364 13.25 6.81 7.14
N ARG A 365 12.26 7.71 7.16
CA ARG A 365 12.19 8.83 8.08
C ARG A 365 11.03 8.65 9.02
N ASN A 366 11.32 8.63 10.33
CA ASN A 366 10.36 8.51 11.41
C ASN A 366 10.11 9.91 11.98
N TYR A 367 8.89 10.42 11.79
CA TYR A 367 8.52 11.78 12.18
C TYR A 367 8.12 11.89 13.65
N GLU A 368 7.82 10.77 14.32
CA GLU A 368 7.52 10.67 15.75
C GLU A 368 8.53 9.75 16.47
N PRO A 369 9.84 10.10 16.48
CA PRO A 369 10.89 9.21 16.99
C PRO A 369 10.85 9.01 18.52
N ASP A 370 10.04 9.77 19.25
CA ASP A 370 9.79 9.58 20.68
C ASP A 370 8.82 8.43 20.98
N ARG A 371 8.13 7.87 19.97
CA ARG A 371 7.24 6.72 20.10
C ARG A 371 8.01 5.41 19.94
N ARG A 372 7.55 4.38 20.63
CA ARG A 372 8.03 3.02 20.42
C ARG A 372 7.53 2.52 19.07
N ALA A 373 8.36 1.73 18.36
CA ALA A 373 7.95 1.10 17.11
C ALA A 373 6.76 0.14 17.35
N HIS A 374 6.84 -0.71 18.36
CA HIS A 374 5.71 -1.54 18.82
C HIS A 374 5.02 -0.86 20.02
N GLN A 375 3.82 -0.34 19.80
CA GLN A 375 3.04 0.37 20.81
C GLN A 375 2.13 -0.55 21.63
N LEU A 376 2.53 -1.82 21.82
CA LEU A 376 1.79 -2.85 22.57
C LEU A 376 0.34 -3.02 22.11
N LEU A 377 0.14 -3.00 20.78
CA LEU A 377 -1.16 -3.28 20.17
C LEU A 377 -1.70 -4.63 20.60
N GLN A 378 -2.97 -4.66 21.02
CA GLN A 378 -3.62 -5.89 21.50
C GLN A 378 -3.69 -6.97 20.39
N TYR A 379 -3.95 -6.56 19.16
CA TYR A 379 -4.23 -7.51 18.08
C TYR A 379 -3.04 -8.42 17.72
N PRO A 380 -1.79 -7.92 17.51
CA PRO A 380 -0.62 -8.76 17.27
C PRO A 380 -0.29 -9.71 18.43
N PHE A 381 -0.65 -9.38 19.67
CA PHE A 381 -0.48 -10.27 20.82
C PHE A 381 -1.40 -11.51 20.82
N GLY A 382 -2.21 -11.69 19.77
CA GLY A 382 -2.82 -12.97 19.44
C GLY A 382 -1.83 -14.03 18.97
N GLN A 383 -0.59 -13.65 18.63
CA GLN A 383 0.51 -14.54 18.25
C GLN A 383 1.33 -14.91 19.49
N ASP A 384 1.57 -16.20 19.70
CA ASP A 384 2.37 -16.69 20.83
C ASP A 384 3.84 -16.20 20.74
N ALA A 385 4.38 -16.07 19.52
CA ALA A 385 5.70 -15.50 19.25
C ALA A 385 5.81 -14.05 19.74
N GLN A 386 4.79 -13.21 19.53
CA GLN A 386 4.77 -11.82 20.01
C GLN A 386 4.81 -11.73 21.52
N VAL A 387 4.00 -12.55 22.18
CA VAL A 387 3.93 -12.62 23.65
C VAL A 387 5.28 -13.06 24.22
N ALA A 388 5.84 -14.13 23.68
CA ALA A 388 7.13 -14.66 24.12
C ALA A 388 8.28 -13.66 23.91
N HIS A 389 8.28 -12.95 22.76
CA HIS A 389 9.30 -11.95 22.45
C HIS A 389 9.21 -10.74 23.41
N TYR A 390 8.01 -10.25 23.68
CA TYR A 390 7.83 -9.15 24.63
C TYR A 390 8.26 -9.56 26.06
N HIS A 391 7.96 -10.77 26.49
CA HIS A 391 8.43 -11.27 27.79
C HIS A 391 9.95 -11.36 27.86
N ALA A 392 10.60 -11.84 26.81
CA ALA A 392 12.08 -11.87 26.73
C ALA A 392 12.67 -10.45 26.80
N TYR A 393 12.06 -9.48 26.07
CA TYR A 393 12.47 -8.08 26.14
C TYR A 393 12.37 -7.50 27.55
N VAL A 394 11.24 -7.70 28.22
CA VAL A 394 11.03 -7.19 29.60
C VAL A 394 12.04 -7.79 30.58
N LYS A 395 12.47 -9.05 30.37
CA LYS A 395 13.47 -9.72 31.20
C LYS A 395 14.92 -9.34 30.85
N GLY A 396 15.15 -8.57 29.76
CA GLY A 396 16.48 -8.25 29.27
C GLY A 396 17.19 -9.43 28.60
N GLU A 397 16.46 -10.40 28.08
CA GLU A 397 16.96 -11.62 27.43
C GLU A 397 17.12 -11.46 25.90
N THR A 398 16.84 -10.26 25.35
CA THR A 398 16.91 -9.94 23.91
C THR A 398 18.21 -9.23 23.57
N ASN A 399 18.75 -9.51 22.37
CA ASN A 399 19.85 -8.72 21.79
C ASN A 399 19.34 -7.39 21.20
N GLU A 400 20.25 -6.56 20.65
CA GLU A 400 19.94 -5.25 20.10
C GLU A 400 18.90 -5.31 18.96
N ALA A 401 19.10 -6.20 17.98
CA ALA A 401 18.18 -6.36 16.85
C ALA A 401 16.76 -6.81 17.30
N GLN A 402 16.69 -7.70 18.28
CA GLN A 402 15.46 -8.18 18.87
C GLN A 402 14.75 -7.12 19.73
N SER A 403 15.53 -6.27 20.41
CA SER A 403 15.00 -5.19 21.26
C SER A 403 14.46 -4.01 20.44
N ALA A 404 15.00 -3.78 19.23
CA ALA A 404 14.77 -2.59 18.43
C ALA A 404 13.27 -2.29 18.23
N ILE A 405 12.45 -3.33 18.03
CA ILE A 405 11.01 -3.18 17.82
C ILE A 405 10.25 -2.61 19.02
N PHE A 406 10.76 -2.81 20.25
CA PHE A 406 10.15 -2.31 21.49
C PHE A 406 10.76 -0.99 21.97
N ASN A 407 11.84 -0.55 21.35
CA ASN A 407 12.46 0.74 21.61
C ASN A 407 11.75 1.87 20.85
N CYS A 408 12.06 3.12 21.21
CA CYS A 408 11.64 4.27 20.43
C CYS A 408 12.29 4.22 19.04
N HIS A 409 11.58 4.76 18.04
CA HIS A 409 12.17 4.94 16.73
C HIS A 409 13.43 5.81 16.78
N ILE A 410 14.34 5.56 15.86
CA ILE A 410 15.38 6.52 15.51
C ILE A 410 14.87 7.44 14.39
N PRO A 411 15.32 8.71 14.32
CA PRO A 411 14.78 9.66 13.33
C PRO A 411 14.91 9.21 11.88
N GLU A 412 16.02 8.56 11.55
CA GLU A 412 16.32 8.15 10.17
C GLU A 412 16.97 6.77 10.13
N GLU A 413 16.59 5.99 9.11
CA GLU A 413 17.13 4.66 8.86
C GLU A 413 17.54 4.54 7.40
N PHE A 414 18.64 3.83 7.13
CA PHE A 414 19.11 3.53 5.79
C PHE A 414 19.68 2.12 5.71
N TYR A 415 19.23 1.33 4.74
CA TYR A 415 19.58 -0.08 4.60
C TYR A 415 19.96 -0.42 3.17
N ASP A 416 20.94 -1.32 2.99
CA ASP A 416 21.18 -2.07 1.75
C ASP A 416 20.52 -3.45 1.87
N THR A 417 19.31 -3.60 1.36
CA THR A 417 18.52 -4.83 1.51
C THR A 417 19.08 -6.02 0.73
N GLN A 418 20.07 -5.81 -0.14
CA GLN A 418 20.77 -6.88 -0.82
C GLN A 418 21.81 -7.54 0.09
N SER A 419 22.59 -6.75 0.83
CA SER A 419 23.59 -7.25 1.78
C SER A 419 23.00 -7.57 3.16
N ASP A 420 21.94 -6.86 3.55
CA ASP A 420 21.19 -7.03 4.80
C ASP A 420 19.68 -7.20 4.52
N PRO A 421 19.25 -8.38 4.07
CA PRO A 421 17.85 -8.64 3.72
C PRO A 421 16.89 -8.59 4.93
N HIS A 422 17.44 -8.50 6.13
CA HIS A 422 16.69 -8.38 7.37
C HIS A 422 16.65 -6.96 7.94
N GLU A 423 17.34 -5.99 7.32
CA GLU A 423 17.34 -4.57 7.67
C GLU A 423 17.63 -4.34 9.17
N VAL A 424 18.68 -4.99 9.69
CA VAL A 424 19.12 -4.87 11.09
C VAL A 424 20.35 -3.99 11.26
N SER A 425 21.07 -3.71 10.17
CA SER A 425 22.28 -2.89 10.14
C SER A 425 21.99 -1.51 9.56
N ASN A 426 21.62 -0.54 10.41
CA ASN A 426 21.32 0.81 9.98
C ASN A 426 22.59 1.56 9.54
N LEU A 427 22.66 1.91 8.25
CA LEU A 427 23.80 2.58 7.60
C LEU A 427 23.70 4.11 7.61
N ILE A 428 22.74 4.71 8.34
CA ILE A 428 22.49 6.17 8.31
C ILE A 428 23.71 7.01 8.64
N ASN A 429 24.62 6.50 9.48
CA ASN A 429 25.86 7.17 9.88
C ASN A 429 27.09 6.68 9.11
N SER A 430 26.94 5.79 8.12
CA SER A 430 28.06 5.29 7.33
C SER A 430 28.61 6.38 6.41
N ALA A 431 29.89 6.68 6.51
CA ALA A 431 30.55 7.68 5.66
C ALA A 431 30.50 7.32 4.17
N GLU A 432 30.52 6.03 3.84
CA GLU A 432 30.44 5.51 2.48
C GLU A 432 29.14 5.90 1.78
N TYR A 433 28.01 5.92 2.49
CA TYR A 433 26.69 6.12 1.91
C TYR A 433 26.14 7.55 2.04
N GLN A 434 26.88 8.52 2.60
CA GLN A 434 26.35 9.87 2.88
C GLN A 434 25.80 10.60 1.66
N ASN A 435 26.44 10.45 0.49
CA ASN A 435 25.93 11.07 -0.75
C ASN A 435 24.60 10.44 -1.18
N LEU A 436 24.50 9.11 -1.11
CA LEU A 436 23.28 8.39 -1.46
C LEU A 436 22.15 8.67 -0.46
N ILE A 437 22.46 8.71 0.84
CA ILE A 437 21.50 9.11 1.88
C ILE A 437 20.98 10.52 1.65
N THR A 438 21.85 11.44 1.25
CA THR A 438 21.45 12.83 0.93
C THR A 438 20.51 12.87 -0.28
N ASP A 439 20.79 12.07 -1.32
CA ASP A 439 19.90 11.93 -2.47
C ASP A 439 18.53 11.37 -2.07
N PHE A 440 18.49 10.33 -1.23
CA PHE A 440 17.24 9.76 -0.74
C PHE A 440 16.42 10.74 0.12
N ARG A 441 17.07 11.54 0.98
CA ARG A 441 16.41 12.61 1.76
C ARG A 441 15.73 13.63 0.85
N GLN A 442 16.47 14.14 -0.15
CA GLN A 442 15.96 15.12 -1.11
C GLN A 442 14.85 14.51 -1.98
N SER A 443 15.05 13.29 -2.46
CA SER A 443 14.05 12.56 -3.23
C SER A 443 12.77 12.33 -2.42
N LEU A 444 12.87 12.03 -1.12
CA LEU A 444 11.70 11.87 -0.27
C LEU A 444 10.90 13.17 -0.17
N ASP A 445 11.56 14.29 0.16
CA ASP A 445 10.88 15.59 0.26
C ASP A 445 10.20 15.98 -1.07
N GLN A 446 10.88 15.75 -2.21
CA GLN A 446 10.32 15.99 -3.53
C GLN A 446 9.12 15.07 -3.83
N THR A 447 9.21 13.80 -3.47
CA THR A 447 8.13 12.82 -3.66
C THR A 447 6.90 13.19 -2.83
N LEU A 448 7.10 13.57 -1.57
CA LEU A 448 6.00 14.00 -0.68
C LEU A 448 5.30 15.26 -1.20
N LEU A 449 6.07 16.22 -1.74
CA LEU A 449 5.53 17.42 -2.39
C LEU A 449 4.77 17.05 -3.66
N GLY A 450 5.38 16.24 -4.55
CA GLY A 450 4.82 15.85 -5.84
C GLY A 450 3.55 15.01 -5.71
N THR A 451 3.46 14.16 -4.70
CA THR A 451 2.27 13.34 -4.40
C THR A 451 1.23 14.08 -3.56
N HIS A 452 1.54 15.28 -3.07
CA HIS A 452 0.70 16.07 -2.18
C HIS A 452 0.24 15.25 -0.96
N ASP A 453 1.22 14.74 -0.19
CA ASP A 453 0.97 13.87 0.97
C ASP A 453 0.16 14.59 2.07
N LEU A 454 -1.02 14.10 2.40
CA LEU A 454 -1.93 14.65 3.40
C LEU A 454 -1.68 14.09 4.81
N GLY A 455 -0.75 13.15 4.95
CA GLY A 455 -0.46 12.51 6.23
C GLY A 455 0.17 13.44 7.27
N PHE A 456 0.68 14.61 6.86
CA PHE A 456 1.18 15.60 7.80
C PHE A 456 0.08 16.40 8.52
N ILE A 457 -1.19 16.23 8.12
CA ILE A 457 -2.34 16.76 8.84
C ILE A 457 -2.64 15.82 10.02
N PRO A 458 -2.61 16.28 11.29
CA PRO A 458 -2.91 15.42 12.42
C PRO A 458 -4.35 14.88 12.37
N GLU A 459 -4.56 13.63 12.76
CA GLU A 459 -5.85 12.95 12.61
C GLU A 459 -7.03 13.66 13.29
N PRO A 460 -6.92 14.25 14.52
CA PRO A 460 -8.00 15.04 15.11
C PRO A 460 -8.39 16.26 14.27
N LEU A 461 -7.43 16.90 13.60
CA LEU A 461 -7.73 18.01 12.68
C LEU A 461 -8.40 17.49 11.40
N MET A 462 -7.98 16.34 10.86
CA MET A 462 -8.66 15.68 9.73
C MET A 462 -10.13 15.39 10.07
N GLU A 463 -10.39 14.89 11.27
CA GLU A 463 -11.76 14.65 11.77
C GLU A 463 -12.58 15.93 11.89
N SER A 464 -11.97 17.00 12.39
CA SER A 464 -12.61 18.32 12.48
C SER A 464 -12.96 18.89 11.09
N ILE A 465 -12.05 18.77 10.13
CA ILE A 465 -12.27 19.21 8.74
C ILE A 465 -13.42 18.40 8.12
N ASP A 466 -13.41 17.07 8.27
CA ASP A 466 -14.44 16.18 7.71
C ASP A 466 -15.85 16.47 8.28
N LYS A 467 -15.92 16.90 9.56
CA LYS A 467 -17.18 17.25 10.24
C LYS A 467 -17.65 18.67 9.96
N SER A 468 -16.74 19.59 9.67
CA SER A 468 -17.06 21.03 9.55
C SER A 468 -17.80 21.39 8.27
N SER A 469 -17.66 20.61 7.20
CA SER A 469 -18.34 20.83 5.92
C SER A 469 -18.89 19.51 5.35
N PRO A 470 -20.22 19.46 5.07
CA PRO A 470 -20.80 18.29 4.41
C PRO A 470 -20.25 18.03 3.00
N GLU A 471 -19.77 19.07 2.31
CA GLU A 471 -19.37 19.03 0.91
C GLU A 471 -17.85 19.02 0.69
N SER A 472 -17.07 19.54 1.66
CA SER A 472 -15.60 19.55 1.58
C SER A 472 -15.01 18.27 2.16
N THR A 473 -14.02 17.73 1.47
CA THR A 473 -13.22 16.60 1.96
C THR A 473 -11.83 17.09 2.38
N ILE A 474 -11.09 16.25 3.10
CA ILE A 474 -9.70 16.56 3.47
C ILE A 474 -8.84 16.80 2.22
N TYR A 475 -9.10 16.03 1.15
CA TYR A 475 -8.44 16.17 -0.14
C TYR A 475 -8.69 17.55 -0.78
N ASP A 476 -9.94 18.02 -0.76
CA ASP A 476 -10.35 19.30 -1.34
C ASP A 476 -9.85 20.46 -0.47
N TRP A 477 -10.05 20.37 0.85
CA TRP A 477 -9.58 21.36 1.82
C TRP A 477 -8.07 21.64 1.71
N ALA A 478 -7.27 20.58 1.56
CA ALA A 478 -5.81 20.73 1.47
C ALA A 478 -5.34 21.38 0.17
N ARG A 479 -6.20 21.45 -0.84
CA ARG A 479 -5.91 22.10 -2.13
C ARG A 479 -6.42 23.52 -2.25
N GLU A 480 -7.17 23.99 -1.26
CA GLU A 480 -7.52 25.40 -1.13
C GLU A 480 -6.30 26.22 -0.69
N ALA A 481 -6.13 27.39 -1.31
CA ALA A 481 -4.97 28.25 -1.08
C ALA A 481 -4.80 28.63 0.40
N GLY A 482 -3.63 28.36 0.94
CA GLY A 482 -3.26 28.73 2.31
C GLY A 482 -3.62 27.72 3.40
N ASN A 483 -4.47 26.73 3.11
CA ASN A 483 -4.85 25.71 4.11
C ASN A 483 -3.70 24.74 4.41
N TYR A 484 -2.97 24.32 3.39
CA TYR A 484 -1.95 23.28 3.52
C TYR A 484 -0.65 23.65 2.81
N PRO A 485 0.18 24.54 3.38
CA PRO A 485 1.49 24.91 2.84
C PRO A 485 2.49 23.75 3.02
N LEU A 486 2.37 22.71 2.21
CA LEU A 486 3.02 21.41 2.40
C LEU A 486 4.55 21.50 2.44
N LYS A 487 5.15 22.40 1.66
CA LYS A 487 6.61 22.58 1.63
C LYS A 487 7.14 23.05 2.98
N GLU A 488 6.49 24.03 3.56
CA GLU A 488 6.82 24.61 4.88
C GLU A 488 6.53 23.59 5.99
N ILE A 489 5.46 22.83 5.87
CA ILE A 489 5.09 21.77 6.81
C ILE A 489 6.15 20.66 6.81
N ILE A 490 6.58 20.17 5.64
CA ILE A 490 7.63 19.14 5.54
C ILE A 490 8.94 19.68 6.15
N ALA A 491 9.33 20.91 5.83
CA ALA A 491 10.54 21.50 6.38
C ALA A 491 10.48 21.57 7.91
N LEU A 492 9.35 22.00 8.48
CA LEU A 492 9.17 22.03 9.93
C LEU A 492 9.11 20.63 10.55
N ALA A 493 8.44 19.67 9.92
CA ALA A 493 8.39 18.28 10.37
C ALA A 493 9.78 17.64 10.39
N ASN A 494 10.62 17.96 9.39
CA ASN A 494 12.01 17.53 9.33
C ASN A 494 12.84 18.09 10.50
N LEU A 495 12.62 19.35 10.89
CA LEU A 495 13.24 19.95 12.09
C LEU A 495 12.69 19.30 13.37
N ALA A 496 11.38 19.14 13.47
CA ALA A 496 10.70 18.59 14.64
C ALA A 496 11.16 17.16 14.98
N SER A 497 11.33 16.32 13.96
CA SER A 497 11.75 14.91 14.14
C SER A 497 13.25 14.71 14.39
N SER A 498 14.09 15.74 14.19
CA SER A 498 15.55 15.63 14.21
C SER A 498 16.16 15.42 15.60
N GLN A 499 15.37 15.56 16.67
CA GLN A 499 15.84 15.49 18.09
C GLN A 499 16.95 16.49 18.43
N ASN A 500 17.10 17.57 17.64
CA ASN A 500 18.16 18.58 17.84
C ASN A 500 17.66 19.76 18.69
N PRO A 501 18.20 19.97 19.92
CA PRO A 501 17.79 21.08 20.78
C PRO A 501 18.05 22.47 20.20
N ALA A 502 18.97 22.60 19.23
CA ALA A 502 19.22 23.88 18.56
C ALA A 502 17.98 24.38 17.78
N ASN A 503 16.98 23.51 17.52
CA ASN A 503 15.73 23.89 16.84
C ASN A 503 14.69 24.51 17.78
N ILE A 504 14.89 24.53 19.10
CA ILE A 504 13.92 25.07 20.08
C ILE A 504 13.46 26.48 19.74
N PRO A 505 14.32 27.45 19.40
CA PRO A 505 13.86 28.81 19.07
C PRO A 505 12.91 28.86 17.88
N THR A 506 13.19 28.04 16.84
CA THR A 506 12.33 27.93 15.66
C THR A 506 10.98 27.29 16.03
N LEU A 507 11.00 26.20 16.79
CA LEU A 507 9.78 25.51 17.24
C LEU A 507 8.93 26.41 18.13
N GLN A 508 9.51 27.19 19.06
CA GLN A 508 8.80 28.16 19.89
C GLN A 508 8.11 29.24 19.03
N LYS A 509 8.80 29.76 18.02
CA LYS A 509 8.23 30.74 17.09
C LYS A 509 7.02 30.16 16.36
N GLU A 510 7.14 28.91 15.84
CA GLU A 510 6.10 28.28 15.05
C GLU A 510 4.89 27.82 15.89
N LEU A 511 4.98 27.74 17.22
CA LEU A 511 3.79 27.61 18.09
C LEU A 511 2.81 28.79 17.95
N GLY A 512 3.27 29.95 17.48
CA GLY A 512 2.45 31.14 17.19
C GLY A 512 1.95 31.22 15.74
N ASN A 513 2.20 30.23 14.91
CA ASN A 513 1.83 30.23 13.49
C ASN A 513 0.30 30.27 13.31
N LYS A 514 -0.19 30.93 12.26
CA LYS A 514 -1.63 31.01 11.95
C LYS A 514 -2.19 29.64 11.56
N ASN A 515 -1.39 28.80 10.90
CA ASN A 515 -1.79 27.47 10.44
C ASN A 515 -1.71 26.44 11.57
N PRO A 516 -2.80 25.71 11.89
CA PRO A 516 -2.81 24.73 12.98
C PRO A 516 -1.88 23.55 12.73
N VAL A 517 -1.65 23.16 11.48
CA VAL A 517 -0.71 22.07 11.15
C VAL A 517 0.72 22.47 11.50
N MET A 518 1.11 23.73 11.23
CA MET A 518 2.42 24.26 11.62
C MET A 518 2.58 24.27 13.14
N ARG A 519 1.55 24.75 13.89
CA ARG A 519 1.59 24.76 15.37
C ARG A 519 1.69 23.33 15.94
N TYR A 520 0.97 22.37 15.34
CA TYR A 520 1.05 20.97 15.73
C TYR A 520 2.48 20.42 15.58
N TRP A 521 3.13 20.63 14.42
CA TRP A 521 4.49 20.14 14.20
C TRP A 521 5.50 20.83 15.11
N ALA A 522 5.29 22.10 15.44
CA ALA A 522 6.11 22.80 16.43
C ALA A 522 5.98 22.18 17.83
N ALA A 523 4.75 21.94 18.28
CA ALA A 523 4.49 21.27 19.57
C ALA A 523 5.05 19.84 19.59
N LEU A 524 4.91 19.10 18.47
CA LEU A 524 5.46 17.76 18.33
C LEU A 524 6.99 17.75 18.43
N GLY A 525 7.67 18.69 17.78
CA GLY A 525 9.13 18.81 17.87
C GLY A 525 9.61 19.05 19.31
N LEU A 526 8.88 19.85 20.07
CA LEU A 526 9.17 20.05 21.49
C LEU A 526 8.85 18.81 22.34
N ARG A 527 7.79 18.04 21.99
CA ARG A 527 7.49 16.75 22.63
C ARG A 527 8.63 15.74 22.41
N VAL A 528 9.14 15.68 21.19
CA VAL A 528 10.25 14.79 20.79
C VAL A 528 11.53 15.09 21.53
N LEU A 529 11.78 16.35 21.87
CA LEU A 529 12.95 16.79 22.64
C LEU A 529 12.88 16.41 24.12
N ARG A 530 11.69 16.01 24.62
CA ARG A 530 11.48 15.60 26.03
C ARG A 530 11.95 16.70 27.00
N GLU A 531 12.74 16.33 28.05
CA GLU A 531 13.28 17.24 29.07
C GLU A 531 14.15 18.37 28.47
N LYS A 532 14.74 18.17 27.29
CA LYS A 532 15.52 19.21 26.60
C LYS A 532 14.66 20.37 26.13
N ALA A 533 13.35 20.18 26.03
CA ALA A 533 12.39 21.24 25.67
C ALA A 533 12.04 22.19 26.84
N ALA A 534 12.62 22.02 28.04
CA ALA A 534 12.37 22.89 29.21
C ALA A 534 12.47 24.41 28.92
N PRO A 535 13.39 24.90 28.06
CA PRO A 535 13.40 26.31 27.68
C PRO A 535 12.14 26.81 26.99
N ALA A 536 11.32 25.92 26.43
CA ALA A 536 10.05 26.24 25.76
C ALA A 536 8.81 26.07 26.65
N GLN A 537 8.97 25.81 27.94
CA GLN A 537 7.87 25.47 28.85
C GLN A 537 6.75 26.54 28.85
N GLU A 538 7.08 27.84 28.91
CA GLU A 538 6.09 28.93 28.89
C GLU A 538 5.30 28.94 27.55
N ALA A 539 5.99 28.77 26.42
CA ALA A 539 5.36 28.70 25.11
C ALA A 539 4.42 27.50 24.99
N LEU A 540 4.82 26.35 25.55
CA LEU A 540 3.99 25.16 25.61
C LEU A 540 2.77 25.32 26.54
N GLN A 541 2.91 26.03 27.68
CA GLN A 541 1.79 26.39 28.55
C GLN A 541 0.75 27.23 27.81
N LYS A 542 1.18 28.18 26.99
CA LYS A 542 0.26 28.93 26.12
C LYS A 542 -0.37 28.04 25.06
N ALA A 543 0.40 27.16 24.40
CA ALA A 543 -0.10 26.24 23.40
C ALA A 543 -1.05 25.16 23.96
N SER A 544 -1.01 24.89 25.27
CA SER A 544 -1.93 23.94 25.92
C SER A 544 -3.38 24.45 26.00
N THR A 545 -3.62 25.70 25.62
CA THR A 545 -4.97 26.31 25.49
C THR A 545 -5.32 26.64 24.03
N ASP A 546 -4.59 26.07 23.06
CA ASP A 546 -4.81 26.30 21.62
C ASP A 546 -6.25 25.95 21.20
N PRO A 547 -6.87 26.68 20.27
CA PRO A 547 -8.18 26.34 19.74
C PRO A 547 -8.22 24.95 19.05
N ASP A 548 -7.07 24.49 18.47
CA ASP A 548 -6.98 23.17 17.84
C ASP A 548 -6.64 22.07 18.87
N ALA A 549 -7.43 21.00 18.88
CA ALA A 549 -7.27 19.90 19.84
C ALA A 549 -5.93 19.16 19.66
N SER A 550 -5.45 19.00 18.41
CA SER A 550 -4.19 18.32 18.14
C SER A 550 -3.01 19.08 18.74
N VAL A 551 -3.03 20.42 18.64
CA VAL A 551 -2.02 21.29 19.23
C VAL A 551 -2.06 21.21 20.75
N ARG A 552 -3.28 21.37 21.37
CA ARG A 552 -3.44 21.30 22.83
C ARG A 552 -2.92 19.99 23.41
N ILE A 553 -3.37 18.86 22.85
CA ILE A 553 -2.97 17.52 23.32
C ILE A 553 -1.45 17.36 23.21
N THR A 554 -0.88 17.75 22.07
CA THR A 554 0.57 17.59 21.86
C THR A 554 1.38 18.49 22.78
N ALA A 555 0.92 19.71 23.04
CA ALA A 555 1.55 20.62 24.00
C ALA A 555 1.50 20.07 25.44
N HIS A 556 0.36 19.50 25.87
CA HIS A 556 0.25 18.82 27.16
C HIS A 556 1.20 17.62 27.26
N MET A 557 1.31 16.81 26.21
CA MET A 557 2.27 15.70 26.17
C MET A 557 3.72 16.19 26.29
N ALA A 558 4.06 17.29 25.61
CA ALA A 558 5.39 17.90 25.70
C ALA A 558 5.67 18.41 27.12
N LEU A 559 4.72 19.09 27.75
CA LEU A 559 4.83 19.55 29.14
C LEU A 559 4.99 18.38 30.13
N GLY A 560 4.27 17.28 29.88
CA GLY A 560 4.42 16.04 30.67
C GLY A 560 5.81 15.43 30.57
N ASN A 561 6.46 15.54 29.41
CA ASN A 561 7.83 15.06 29.21
C ASN A 561 8.89 15.96 29.88
N ILE A 562 8.60 17.26 30.10
CA ILE A 562 9.48 18.21 30.78
C ILE A 562 9.35 18.06 32.30
N SER A 563 8.14 17.97 32.81
CA SER A 563 7.83 17.83 34.23
C SER A 563 7.84 16.35 34.61
N LYS A 564 8.31 15.97 35.79
CA LYS A 564 8.27 14.57 36.25
C LYS A 564 6.91 13.94 35.98
N PRO A 565 6.85 12.69 35.44
CA PRO A 565 5.68 12.11 34.77
C PRO A 565 4.35 12.08 35.53
N ASP A 566 4.35 12.17 36.85
CA ASP A 566 3.21 11.83 37.69
C ASP A 566 2.10 12.91 37.77
N GLN A 567 2.38 14.16 37.44
CA GLN A 567 1.40 15.26 37.63
C GLN A 567 0.58 15.58 36.38
N HIS A 568 1.13 15.41 35.16
CA HIS A 568 0.44 15.75 33.91
C HIS A 568 -0.35 14.60 33.28
N ALA A 569 0.08 13.34 33.46
CA ALA A 569 -0.68 12.19 33.01
C ALA A 569 -2.06 12.12 33.69
N VAL A 570 -2.16 12.53 34.99
CA VAL A 570 -3.41 12.59 35.74
C VAL A 570 -4.33 13.71 35.26
N ALA A 571 -3.79 14.84 34.78
CA ALA A 571 -4.59 15.94 34.23
C ALA A 571 -5.21 15.57 32.88
N LEU A 572 -4.46 14.91 31.99
CA LEU A 572 -4.97 14.40 30.69
C LEU A 572 -6.08 13.35 30.86
N LEU A 573 -5.98 12.47 31.86
CA LEU A 573 -7.00 11.48 32.15
C LEU A 573 -8.28 12.10 32.73
N LYS A 574 -8.19 13.25 33.40
CA LYS A 574 -9.35 13.97 33.93
C LYS A 574 -10.07 14.83 32.88
N GLU A 575 -9.39 15.27 31.82
CA GLU A 575 -10.04 15.98 30.70
C GLU A 575 -10.67 15.02 29.66
N ALA A 576 -10.24 13.77 29.64
CA ALA A 576 -10.76 12.75 28.73
C ALA A 576 -11.94 11.93 29.31
N SER A 577 -12.24 12.08 30.60
CA SER A 577 -13.40 11.50 31.30
C SER A 577 -14.55 12.52 31.39
#